data_bbab158c90bd82fa8435dad83a12cb42
#
_entry.id   bbab158c90bd82fa8435dad83a12cb42
#
_cell.length_a   1.000
_cell.length_b   1.000
_cell.length_c   1.000
_cell.angle_alpha   90.00
_cell.angle_beta   90.00
_cell.angle_gamma   90.00
#
_symmetry.space_group_name_H-M   'P 1'
#
loop_
_entity.id
_entity.type
_entity.pdbx_description
1 polymer ?
#
loop_
_entity_poly.entity_id
_entity_poly.type
_entity_poly.pdbx_seq_one_letter_code
_entity_poly.pdbx_strand_id
1 'polypeptide(L)'
;RANNFTIKATVGRPLIARILNIKLIMKIYIIRHGQDDASVRGGWSNTSLTALGIQQSNKLADELFQNQSEYNIFKIYSSDLKRARQTAQIIADKLSVPIEFISDFREVDNGELAGMDNYLAEEKYPNLYWRKLNWDEHYPNGESPKEFYKRVSNAWEKFIKEISHYDKNVLLVTHGGVINIITCIIDGKEYSNKNKNQKIPSAEIAVEAEV
;
A
#
# COMPACT_ATOMS: atom_id res chain seq x y z
N ARG A 1 -16.83 -1.47 12.37
CA ARG A 1 -15.77 -1.92 13.31
C ARG A 1 -14.58 -2.30 12.45
N ALA A 2 -13.53 -1.48 12.47
CA ALA A 2 -12.25 -1.81 11.85
C ALA A 2 -11.65 -3.01 12.62
N ASN A 3 -11.33 -4.10 11.91
CA ASN A 3 -10.53 -5.16 12.49
C ASN A 3 -9.07 -4.68 12.47
N ASN A 4 -8.59 -4.19 13.59
CA ASN A 4 -7.18 -3.86 13.78
C ASN A 4 -6.39 -5.17 13.84
N PHE A 5 -5.59 -5.42 12.82
CA PHE A 5 -4.62 -6.51 12.83
C PHE A 5 -3.30 -5.98 13.36
N THR A 6 -2.95 -6.32 14.59
CA THR A 6 -1.66 -6.00 15.19
C THR A 6 -0.73 -7.20 15.04
N ILE A 7 0.37 -7.05 14.31
CA ILE A 7 1.36 -8.12 14.13
C ILE A 7 2.66 -7.73 14.82
N LYS A 8 3.15 -8.63 15.65
CA LYS A 8 4.42 -8.48 16.38
C LYS A 8 5.56 -9.15 15.62
N ALA A 9 6.32 -8.37 14.83
CA ALA A 9 7.60 -8.79 14.29
C ALA A 9 8.73 -8.07 15.03
N THR A 10 9.71 -8.78 15.58
CA THR A 10 10.80 -8.21 16.38
C THR A 10 12.07 -8.11 15.53
N VAL A 11 12.43 -6.91 15.07
CA VAL A 11 13.66 -6.65 14.32
C VAL A 11 14.47 -5.55 15.02
N GLY A 12 15.75 -5.81 15.25
CA GLY A 12 16.83 -4.96 15.77
C GLY A 12 16.51 -3.75 16.67
N ARG A 13 16.98 -3.75 17.92
CA ARG A 13 16.76 -2.67 18.89
C ARG A 13 17.84 -1.57 18.82
N PRO A 14 17.48 -0.25 18.93
CA PRO A 14 18.43 0.83 19.18
C PRO A 14 19.27 0.59 20.46
N LEU A 15 20.50 1.10 20.50
CA LEU A 15 21.47 0.83 21.58
C LEU A 15 20.94 1.22 22.97
N ILE A 16 20.26 2.36 23.08
CA ILE A 16 19.68 2.86 24.34
C ILE A 16 18.56 1.95 24.85
N ALA A 17 17.70 1.45 23.95
CA ALA A 17 16.65 0.50 24.31
C ALA A 17 17.21 -0.85 24.76
N ARG A 18 18.38 -1.25 24.24
CA ARG A 18 19.12 -2.43 24.71
C ARG A 18 19.61 -2.26 26.15
N ILE A 19 20.12 -1.08 26.50
CA ILE A 19 20.67 -0.77 27.85
C ILE A 19 19.55 -0.71 28.89
N LEU A 20 18.40 -0.11 28.54
CA LEU A 20 17.27 0.07 29.45
C LEU A 20 16.24 -1.07 29.41
N ASN A 21 16.47 -2.08 28.57
CA ASN A 21 15.53 -3.17 28.29
C ASN A 21 14.11 -2.69 27.85
N ILE A 22 14.02 -1.47 27.31
CA ILE A 22 12.79 -0.87 26.80
C ILE A 22 12.56 -1.43 25.40
N LYS A 23 11.39 -2.04 25.19
CA LYS A 23 10.96 -2.47 23.87
C LYS A 23 10.41 -1.25 23.12
N LEU A 24 11.25 -0.60 22.32
CA LEU A 24 10.76 0.36 21.31
C LEU A 24 10.10 -0.46 20.19
N ILE A 25 8.81 -0.31 20.05
CA ILE A 25 8.02 -0.93 18.97
C ILE A 25 7.76 0.19 17.97
N MET A 26 8.29 0.02 16.76
CA MET A 26 7.98 0.90 15.65
C MET A 26 6.73 0.36 14.95
N LYS A 27 5.82 1.26 14.55
CA LYS A 27 4.64 0.91 13.78
C LYS A 27 4.78 1.36 12.33
N ILE A 28 4.25 0.52 11.44
CA ILE A 28 4.04 0.83 10.04
C ILE A 28 2.53 0.94 9.84
N TYR A 29 2.08 2.13 9.48
CA TYR A 29 0.70 2.34 9.05
C TYR A 29 0.65 2.18 7.53
N ILE A 30 -0.24 1.31 7.04
CA ILE A 30 -0.37 1.06 5.61
C ILE A 30 -1.76 1.49 5.16
N ILE A 31 -1.80 2.34 4.13
CA ILE A 31 -3.03 2.87 3.58
C ILE A 31 -3.11 2.64 2.07
N ARG A 32 -4.34 2.48 1.58
CA ARG A 32 -4.63 2.60 0.16
C ARG A 32 -4.78 4.07 -0.21
N HIS A 33 -4.31 4.46 -1.40
CA HIS A 33 -4.54 5.79 -1.96
C HIS A 33 -6.02 6.20 -1.92
N GLY A 34 -6.32 7.51 -1.94
CA GLY A 34 -7.68 8.06 -2.09
C GLY A 34 -8.35 7.57 -3.37
N GLN A 35 -9.68 7.74 -3.47
CA GLN A 35 -10.43 7.30 -4.65
C GLN A 35 -9.87 7.92 -5.93
N ASP A 36 -9.64 7.09 -6.94
CA ASP A 36 -9.29 7.44 -8.31
C ASP A 36 -10.43 7.12 -9.29
N ASP A 37 -10.20 7.35 -10.58
CA ASP A 37 -11.21 7.13 -11.61
C ASP A 37 -11.50 5.63 -11.79
N ALA A 38 -12.72 5.23 -11.45
CA ALA A 38 -13.20 3.86 -11.55
C ALA A 38 -13.78 3.52 -12.94
N SER A 39 -13.88 4.47 -13.88
CA SER A 39 -14.36 4.23 -15.24
C SER A 39 -13.35 3.49 -16.11
N VAL A 40 -12.08 3.48 -15.68
CA VAL A 40 -10.97 2.84 -16.37
C VAL A 40 -10.36 1.68 -15.59
N ARG A 41 -9.63 0.81 -16.29
CA ARG A 41 -8.81 -0.23 -15.65
C ARG A 41 -7.64 0.41 -14.88
N GLY A 42 -7.54 0.13 -13.59
CA GLY A 42 -6.48 0.66 -12.73
C GLY A 42 -5.09 0.12 -13.08
N GLY A 43 -4.51 -0.69 -12.19
CA GLY A 43 -3.14 -1.20 -12.35
C GLY A 43 -2.13 -0.06 -12.44
N TRP A 44 -1.25 -0.07 -13.45
CA TRP A 44 -0.27 1.00 -13.72
C TRP A 44 -0.85 2.20 -14.47
N SER A 45 -2.18 2.41 -14.39
CA SER A 45 -2.80 3.60 -14.96
C SER A 45 -2.23 4.89 -14.34
N ASN A 46 -2.23 5.98 -15.14
CA ASN A 46 -1.82 7.31 -14.68
C ASN A 46 -3.01 8.14 -14.18
N THR A 47 -4.01 7.49 -13.58
CA THR A 47 -5.22 8.15 -13.03
C THR A 47 -4.85 9.04 -11.84
N SER A 48 -5.53 10.20 -11.77
CA SER A 48 -5.47 11.11 -10.64
C SER A 48 -6.51 10.73 -9.58
N LEU A 49 -6.37 11.29 -8.39
CA LEU A 49 -7.47 11.29 -7.42
C LEU A 49 -8.68 12.03 -7.98
N THR A 50 -9.88 11.52 -7.65
CA THR A 50 -11.14 12.26 -7.83
C THR A 50 -11.26 13.34 -6.75
N ALA A 51 -12.24 14.24 -6.90
CA ALA A 51 -12.57 15.21 -5.84
C ALA A 51 -12.86 14.51 -4.50
N LEU A 52 -13.54 13.35 -4.54
CA LEU A 52 -13.77 12.54 -3.34
C LEU A 52 -12.46 11.95 -2.79
N GLY A 53 -11.55 11.47 -3.66
CA GLY A 53 -10.25 10.96 -3.25
C GLY A 53 -9.38 12.02 -2.57
N ILE A 54 -9.43 13.26 -3.06
CA ILE A 54 -8.77 14.41 -2.42
C ILE A 54 -9.38 14.68 -1.04
N GLN A 55 -10.72 14.69 -0.94
CA GLN A 55 -11.41 14.88 0.33
C GLN A 55 -11.08 13.78 1.35
N GLN A 56 -11.04 12.51 0.92
CA GLN A 56 -10.65 11.37 1.76
C GLN A 56 -9.22 11.53 2.28
N SER A 57 -8.29 11.93 1.40
CA SER A 57 -6.88 12.13 1.74
C SER A 57 -6.70 13.28 2.75
N ASN A 58 -7.42 14.39 2.56
CA ASN A 58 -7.40 15.51 3.51
C ASN A 58 -7.97 15.10 4.87
N LYS A 59 -9.07 14.36 4.91
CA LYS A 59 -9.67 13.87 6.15
C LYS A 59 -8.68 13.03 6.95
N LEU A 60 -8.00 12.09 6.29
CA LEU A 60 -6.96 11.28 6.95
C LEU A 60 -5.78 12.15 7.40
N ALA A 61 -5.33 13.10 6.57
CA ALA A 61 -4.25 14.02 6.94
C ALA A 61 -4.60 14.84 8.21
N ASP A 62 -5.84 15.33 8.33
CA ASP A 62 -6.33 16.02 9.51
C ASP A 62 -6.36 15.12 10.75
N GLU A 63 -6.84 13.87 10.62
CA GLU A 63 -6.84 12.88 11.69
C GLU A 63 -5.41 12.59 12.20
N LEU A 64 -4.48 12.30 11.29
CA LEU A 64 -3.09 12.04 11.63
C LEU A 64 -2.41 13.27 12.28
N PHE A 65 -2.73 14.47 11.83
CA PHE A 65 -2.21 15.71 12.40
C PHE A 65 -2.75 15.99 13.80
N GLN A 66 -4.06 15.82 14.01
CA GLN A 66 -4.69 16.02 15.32
C GLN A 66 -4.17 15.04 16.37
N ASN A 67 -3.80 13.84 15.96
CA ASN A 67 -3.30 12.76 16.82
C ASN A 67 -1.81 12.46 16.58
N GLN A 68 -1.01 13.46 16.15
CA GLN A 68 0.39 13.24 15.76
C GLN A 68 1.28 12.72 16.89
N SER A 69 0.94 12.97 18.15
CA SER A 69 1.66 12.40 19.31
C SER A 69 1.46 10.88 19.44
N GLU A 70 0.32 10.36 19.00
CA GLU A 70 0.00 8.93 18.99
C GLU A 70 0.59 8.26 17.76
N TYR A 71 0.32 8.80 16.55
CA TYR A 71 0.82 8.24 15.31
C TYR A 71 2.33 8.37 15.16
N ASN A 72 2.95 9.45 15.66
CA ASN A 72 4.39 9.71 15.65
C ASN A 72 5.08 9.38 14.32
N ILE A 73 4.41 9.70 13.20
CA ILE A 73 4.90 9.46 11.84
C ILE A 73 5.99 10.49 11.53
N PHE A 74 7.19 10.03 11.17
CA PHE A 74 8.29 10.92 10.81
C PHE A 74 8.64 10.90 9.32
N LYS A 75 8.15 9.89 8.57
CA LYS A 75 8.43 9.71 7.15
C LYS A 75 7.28 8.96 6.48
N ILE A 76 7.01 9.33 5.24
CA ILE A 76 6.05 8.66 4.37
C ILE A 76 6.82 7.95 3.27
N TYR A 77 6.51 6.68 3.05
CA TYR A 77 6.88 5.93 1.86
C TYR A 77 5.64 5.79 0.97
N SER A 78 5.81 5.87 -0.34
CA SER A 78 4.69 5.79 -1.26
C SER A 78 5.05 5.08 -2.56
N SER A 79 4.07 4.35 -3.11
CA SER A 79 4.09 4.05 -4.53
C SER A 79 4.20 5.34 -5.33
N ASP A 80 4.91 5.30 -6.44
CA ASP A 80 5.10 6.46 -7.31
C ASP A 80 4.00 6.63 -8.38
N LEU A 81 2.95 5.77 -8.39
CA LEU A 81 1.78 5.98 -9.23
C LEU A 81 1.03 7.25 -8.80
N LYS A 82 0.53 8.01 -9.76
CA LYS A 82 0.01 9.37 -9.57
C LYS A 82 -0.98 9.50 -8.40
N ARG A 83 -1.97 8.62 -8.30
CA ARG A 83 -2.98 8.62 -7.22
C ARG A 83 -2.37 8.39 -5.83
N ALA A 84 -1.34 7.53 -5.73
CA ALA A 84 -0.63 7.30 -4.47
C ALA A 84 0.26 8.50 -4.11
N ARG A 85 0.99 9.06 -5.10
CA ARG A 85 1.77 10.29 -4.93
C ARG A 85 0.93 11.45 -4.44
N GLN A 86 -0.26 11.67 -5.04
CA GLN A 86 -1.17 12.74 -4.62
C GLN A 86 -1.67 12.54 -3.18
N THR A 87 -2.04 11.32 -2.82
CA THR A 87 -2.44 10.99 -1.45
C THR A 87 -1.30 11.25 -0.47
N ALA A 88 -0.09 10.75 -0.77
CA ALA A 88 1.09 10.93 0.07
C ALA A 88 1.46 12.41 0.22
N GLN A 89 1.38 13.20 -0.86
CA GLN A 89 1.70 14.63 -0.83
C GLN A 89 0.75 15.40 0.08
N ILE A 90 -0.57 15.16 -0.02
CA ILE A 90 -1.58 15.81 0.85
C ILE A 90 -1.26 15.54 2.33
N ILE A 91 -0.92 14.28 2.67
CA ILE A 91 -0.61 13.91 4.04
C ILE A 91 0.73 14.50 4.49
N ALA A 92 1.76 14.43 3.63
CA ALA A 92 3.08 14.96 3.93
C ALA A 92 3.10 16.46 4.18
N ASP A 93 2.39 17.22 3.36
CA ASP A 93 2.26 18.68 3.51
C ASP A 93 1.61 19.02 4.85
N LYS A 94 0.58 18.27 5.25
CA LYS A 94 -0.10 18.47 6.54
C LYS A 94 0.77 18.14 7.74
N LEU A 95 1.52 17.03 7.67
CA LEU A 95 2.37 16.56 8.77
C LEU A 95 3.76 17.20 8.77
N SER A 96 4.15 17.89 7.69
CA SER A 96 5.50 18.46 7.46
C SER A 96 6.58 17.37 7.54
N VAL A 97 6.37 16.22 6.88
CA VAL A 97 7.31 15.09 6.87
C VAL A 97 7.76 14.76 5.44
N PRO A 98 8.96 14.20 5.25
CA PRO A 98 9.47 13.82 3.94
C PRO A 98 8.74 12.61 3.34
N ILE A 99 8.76 12.54 2.00
CA ILE A 99 8.25 11.39 1.22
C ILE A 99 9.42 10.72 0.50
N GLU A 100 9.40 9.39 0.49
CA GLU A 100 10.22 8.57 -0.39
C GLU A 100 9.33 7.69 -1.28
N PHE A 101 9.64 7.65 -2.59
CA PHE A 101 8.87 6.88 -3.54
C PHE A 101 9.55 5.56 -3.87
N ILE A 102 8.77 4.46 -3.77
CA ILE A 102 9.23 3.10 -4.04
C ILE A 102 8.36 2.49 -5.14
N SER A 103 8.92 2.35 -6.34
CA SER A 103 8.19 1.79 -7.50
C SER A 103 7.76 0.35 -7.31
N ASP A 104 8.50 -0.42 -6.51
CA ASP A 104 8.15 -1.81 -6.22
C ASP A 104 6.84 -1.96 -5.42
N PHE A 105 6.30 -0.87 -4.85
CA PHE A 105 4.96 -0.83 -4.24
C PHE A 105 3.85 -0.33 -5.17
N ARG A 106 4.09 -0.26 -6.49
CA ARG A 106 3.01 -0.06 -7.49
C ARG A 106 2.00 -1.20 -7.43
N GLU A 107 0.76 -0.91 -7.86
CA GLU A 107 -0.27 -1.94 -8.11
C GLU A 107 0.22 -2.93 -9.18
N VAL A 108 -0.54 -3.99 -9.45
CA VAL A 108 -0.22 -4.92 -10.52
C VAL A 108 -0.05 -4.18 -11.86
N ASP A 109 1.00 -4.54 -12.61
CA ASP A 109 1.12 -4.11 -13.99
C ASP A 109 0.11 -4.87 -14.84
N ASN A 110 -0.97 -4.20 -15.22
CA ASN A 110 -1.99 -4.78 -16.09
C ASN A 110 -1.74 -4.49 -17.58
N GLY A 111 -0.52 -4.06 -17.92
CA GLY A 111 -0.02 -3.90 -19.27
C GLY A 111 -0.92 -3.04 -20.15
N GLU A 112 -1.39 -3.59 -21.29
CA GLU A 112 -2.23 -2.87 -22.25
C GLU A 112 -3.59 -2.42 -21.67
N LEU A 113 -4.03 -2.98 -20.55
CA LEU A 113 -5.29 -2.58 -19.91
C LEU A 113 -5.11 -1.33 -19.03
N ALA A 114 -3.89 -0.89 -18.74
CA ALA A 114 -3.64 0.23 -17.84
C ALA A 114 -4.28 1.53 -18.35
N GLY A 115 -5.29 2.03 -17.63
CA GLY A 115 -6.02 3.25 -18.00
C GLY A 115 -7.02 3.09 -19.15
N MET A 116 -7.22 1.87 -19.66
CA MET A 116 -8.22 1.59 -20.68
C MET A 116 -9.63 1.72 -20.11
N ASP A 117 -10.54 2.34 -20.85
CA ASP A 117 -11.97 2.37 -20.49
C ASP A 117 -12.50 0.96 -20.23
N ASN A 118 -13.34 0.81 -19.21
CA ASN A 118 -13.83 -0.51 -18.80
C ASN A 118 -14.66 -1.23 -19.88
N TYR A 119 -15.45 -0.48 -20.67
CA TYR A 119 -16.22 -1.05 -21.76
C TYR A 119 -15.30 -1.51 -22.89
N LEU A 120 -14.36 -0.67 -23.30
CA LEU A 120 -13.37 -1.00 -24.33
C LEU A 120 -12.47 -2.19 -23.90
N ALA A 121 -12.11 -2.25 -22.62
CA ALA A 121 -11.33 -3.37 -22.09
C ALA A 121 -12.11 -4.68 -22.15
N GLU A 122 -13.41 -4.66 -21.89
CA GLU A 122 -14.25 -5.87 -22.00
C GLU A 122 -14.48 -6.29 -23.47
N GLU A 123 -14.57 -5.33 -24.38
CA GLU A 123 -14.69 -5.59 -25.81
C GLU A 123 -13.40 -6.22 -26.37
N LYS A 124 -12.24 -5.62 -26.06
CA LYS A 124 -10.94 -6.06 -26.60
C LYS A 124 -10.38 -7.30 -25.90
N TYR A 125 -10.65 -7.44 -24.59
CA TYR A 125 -10.15 -8.52 -23.75
C TYR A 125 -11.28 -9.11 -22.90
N PRO A 126 -12.24 -9.80 -23.53
CA PRO A 126 -13.42 -10.29 -22.83
C PRO A 126 -13.06 -11.24 -21.70
N ASN A 127 -13.67 -11.00 -20.53
CA ASN A 127 -13.44 -11.81 -19.33
C ASN A 127 -12.01 -11.78 -18.75
N LEU A 128 -11.14 -10.88 -19.17
CA LEU A 128 -9.80 -10.76 -18.64
C LEU A 128 -9.80 -9.92 -17.34
N TYR A 129 -9.86 -10.62 -16.22
CA TYR A 129 -9.86 -10.05 -14.87
C TYR A 129 -8.82 -10.71 -14.01
N TRP A 130 -8.21 -9.94 -13.09
CA TRP A 130 -7.19 -10.38 -12.14
C TRP A 130 -7.48 -11.75 -11.52
N ARG A 131 -8.69 -11.94 -11.02
CA ARG A 131 -9.11 -13.17 -10.32
C ARG A 131 -9.30 -14.37 -11.25
N LYS A 132 -9.31 -14.19 -12.57
CA LYS A 132 -9.44 -15.26 -13.55
C LYS A 132 -8.09 -15.74 -14.08
N LEU A 133 -7.04 -14.91 -13.99
CA LEU A 133 -5.70 -15.30 -14.40
C LEU A 133 -5.22 -16.52 -13.61
N ASN A 134 -4.57 -17.46 -14.29
CA ASN A 134 -3.81 -18.50 -13.64
C ASN A 134 -2.54 -17.92 -13.03
N TRP A 135 -1.90 -18.66 -12.14
CA TRP A 135 -0.78 -18.15 -11.34
C TRP A 135 0.37 -17.57 -12.18
N ASP A 136 0.70 -18.24 -13.30
CA ASP A 136 1.74 -17.83 -14.24
C ASP A 136 1.20 -17.15 -15.52
N GLU A 137 -0.10 -16.86 -15.58
CA GLU A 137 -0.73 -16.22 -16.72
C GLU A 137 -0.60 -14.70 -16.62
N HIS A 138 -0.10 -14.07 -17.69
CA HIS A 138 0.16 -12.65 -17.72
C HIS A 138 -1.03 -11.83 -18.27
N TYR A 139 -1.16 -10.60 -17.80
CA TYR A 139 -1.82 -9.59 -18.61
C TYR A 139 -1.03 -9.35 -19.91
N PRO A 140 -1.68 -8.97 -21.02
CA PRO A 140 -0.98 -8.57 -22.25
C PRO A 140 0.06 -7.47 -21.95
N ASN A 141 1.34 -7.77 -22.13
CA ASN A 141 2.46 -6.88 -21.79
C ASN A 141 2.50 -6.42 -20.32
N GLY A 142 1.97 -7.22 -19.41
CA GLY A 142 1.94 -6.94 -17.97
C GLY A 142 2.40 -8.11 -17.11
N GLU A 143 2.16 -8.03 -15.81
CA GLU A 143 2.53 -9.03 -14.82
C GLU A 143 1.55 -10.20 -14.74
N SER A 144 2.06 -11.37 -14.36
CA SER A 144 1.29 -12.49 -13.81
C SER A 144 1.06 -12.31 -12.30
N PRO A 145 0.09 -13.05 -11.71
CA PRO A 145 -0.08 -13.11 -10.25
C PRO A 145 1.19 -13.49 -9.50
N LYS A 146 1.98 -14.41 -10.03
CA LYS A 146 3.25 -14.86 -9.47
C LYS A 146 4.30 -13.75 -9.44
N GLU A 147 4.44 -13.02 -10.53
CA GLU A 147 5.42 -11.92 -10.62
C GLU A 147 5.05 -10.76 -9.72
N PHE A 148 3.77 -10.37 -9.69
CA PHE A 148 3.26 -9.36 -8.78
C PHE A 148 3.52 -9.74 -7.32
N TYR A 149 3.17 -10.97 -6.92
CA TYR A 149 3.45 -11.48 -5.58
C TYR A 149 4.94 -11.44 -5.24
N LYS A 150 5.79 -11.92 -6.14
CA LYS A 150 7.25 -11.94 -5.97
C LYS A 150 7.83 -10.53 -5.80
N ARG A 151 7.39 -9.58 -6.65
CA ARG A 151 7.85 -8.18 -6.59
C ARG A 151 7.49 -7.55 -5.25
N VAL A 152 6.22 -7.65 -4.85
CA VAL A 152 5.75 -7.07 -3.58
C VAL A 152 6.39 -7.72 -2.37
N SER A 153 6.53 -9.06 -2.37
CA SER A 153 7.19 -9.79 -1.27
C SER A 153 8.64 -9.38 -1.08
N ASN A 154 9.39 -9.27 -2.19
CA ASN A 154 10.78 -8.82 -2.16
C ASN A 154 10.89 -7.35 -1.71
N ALA A 155 9.97 -6.50 -2.18
CA ALA A 155 9.92 -5.10 -1.77
C ALA A 155 9.64 -4.97 -0.27
N TRP A 156 8.70 -5.75 0.25
CA TRP A 156 8.36 -5.76 1.67
C TRP A 156 9.53 -6.22 2.54
N GLU A 157 10.22 -7.28 2.15
CA GLU A 157 11.40 -7.77 2.89
C GLU A 157 12.52 -6.72 2.94
N LYS A 158 12.82 -6.06 1.82
CA LYS A 158 13.81 -4.97 1.76
C LYS A 158 13.37 -3.79 2.61
N PHE A 159 12.11 -3.39 2.50
CA PHE A 159 11.52 -2.28 3.24
C PHE A 159 11.62 -2.49 4.76
N ILE A 160 11.23 -3.65 5.26
CA ILE A 160 11.35 -3.98 6.69
C ILE A 160 12.81 -3.89 7.16
N LYS A 161 13.76 -4.42 6.39
CA LYS A 161 15.20 -4.33 6.72
C LYS A 161 15.68 -2.89 6.78
N GLU A 162 15.24 -2.04 5.84
CA GLU A 162 15.62 -0.63 5.78
C GLU A 162 15.12 0.15 6.98
N ILE A 163 13.84 -0.03 7.35
CA ILE A 163 13.23 0.76 8.42
C ILE A 163 13.48 0.19 9.83
N SER A 164 13.98 -1.03 9.96
CA SER A 164 14.14 -1.74 11.26
C SER A 164 14.99 -1.03 12.29
N HIS A 165 15.77 -0.03 11.89
CA HIS A 165 16.63 0.75 12.78
C HIS A 165 16.02 2.09 13.22
N TYR A 166 14.82 2.42 12.73
CA TYR A 166 14.12 3.63 13.18
C TYR A 166 13.43 3.41 14.53
N ASP A 167 13.28 4.51 15.27
CA ASP A 167 12.60 4.56 16.57
C ASP A 167 11.26 5.31 16.50
N LYS A 168 10.85 5.68 15.30
CA LYS A 168 9.60 6.41 15.00
C LYS A 168 8.81 5.68 13.93
N ASN A 169 7.50 5.92 13.92
CA ASN A 169 6.59 5.26 13.00
C ASN A 169 6.68 5.81 11.57
N VAL A 170 6.31 4.97 10.61
CA VAL A 170 6.26 5.33 9.18
C VAL A 170 4.86 5.08 8.61
N LEU A 171 4.53 5.81 7.55
CA LEU A 171 3.32 5.59 6.76
C LEU A 171 3.70 5.08 5.37
N LEU A 172 3.06 3.99 4.93
CA LEU A 172 3.18 3.47 3.57
C LEU A 172 1.86 3.71 2.80
N VAL A 173 1.93 4.52 1.74
CA VAL A 173 0.81 4.78 0.83
C VAL A 173 0.94 3.89 -0.40
N THR A 174 -0.01 2.99 -0.61
CA THR A 174 0.05 2.03 -1.70
C THR A 174 -1.34 1.66 -2.24
N HIS A 175 -1.55 0.44 -2.72
CA HIS A 175 -2.72 -0.03 -3.47
C HIS A 175 -3.35 -1.26 -2.85
N GLY A 176 -4.59 -1.54 -3.21
CA GLY A 176 -5.35 -2.64 -2.64
C GLY A 176 -4.71 -4.01 -2.84
N GLY A 177 -4.17 -4.29 -4.03
CA GLY A 177 -3.50 -5.56 -4.32
C GLY A 177 -2.23 -5.75 -3.50
N VAL A 178 -1.42 -4.69 -3.38
CA VAL A 178 -0.20 -4.68 -2.56
C VAL A 178 -0.52 -4.92 -1.09
N ILE A 179 -1.52 -4.22 -0.54
CA ILE A 179 -1.94 -4.39 0.86
C ILE A 179 -2.39 -5.82 1.11
N ASN A 180 -3.15 -6.44 0.21
CA ASN A 180 -3.58 -7.83 0.35
C ASN A 180 -2.40 -8.80 0.42
N ILE A 181 -1.36 -8.61 -0.41
CA ILE A 181 -0.14 -9.44 -0.37
C ILE A 181 0.57 -9.24 0.97
N ILE A 182 0.83 -7.99 1.36
CA ILE A 182 1.50 -7.67 2.62
C ILE A 182 0.74 -8.27 3.80
N THR A 183 -0.59 -8.16 3.82
CA THR A 183 -1.43 -8.75 4.88
C THR A 183 -1.28 -10.27 4.94
N CYS A 184 -1.24 -10.96 3.78
CA CYS A 184 -0.99 -12.41 3.76
C CYS A 184 0.38 -12.76 4.33
N ILE A 185 1.44 -12.01 3.97
CA ILE A 185 2.80 -12.23 4.49
C ILE A 185 2.83 -12.07 6.01
N ILE A 186 2.24 -11.00 6.49
CA ILE A 186 2.14 -10.65 7.90
C ILE A 186 1.36 -11.73 8.69
N ASP A 187 0.24 -12.21 8.16
CA ASP A 187 -0.59 -13.25 8.78
C ASP A 187 -0.01 -14.68 8.63
N GLY A 188 1.09 -14.85 7.89
CA GLY A 188 1.63 -16.17 7.54
C GLY A 188 0.67 -17.01 6.69
N LYS A 189 -0.20 -16.37 5.91
CA LYS A 189 -1.18 -17.01 5.03
C LYS A 189 -0.67 -17.10 3.59
N GLU A 190 -1.08 -18.15 2.91
CA GLU A 190 -0.82 -18.27 1.48
C GLU A 190 -1.62 -17.23 0.68
N TYR A 191 -0.95 -16.50 -0.21
CA TYR A 191 -1.59 -15.56 -1.12
C TYR A 191 -2.14 -16.27 -2.36
N SER A 192 -3.34 -15.86 -2.79
CA SER A 192 -3.88 -16.24 -4.09
C SER A 192 -4.71 -15.10 -4.67
N ASN A 193 -4.50 -14.80 -5.97
CA ASN A 193 -5.31 -13.85 -6.71
C ASN A 193 -6.78 -14.32 -6.88
N LYS A 194 -7.05 -15.61 -6.69
CA LYS A 194 -8.40 -16.21 -6.74
C LYS A 194 -9.23 -15.91 -5.49
N ASN A 195 -8.58 -15.65 -4.38
CA ASN A 195 -9.26 -15.37 -3.12
C ASN A 195 -10.07 -14.07 -3.21
N LYS A 196 -11.18 -14.03 -2.47
CA LYS A 196 -11.95 -12.80 -2.32
C LYS A 196 -11.14 -11.85 -1.42
N ASN A 197 -10.45 -10.90 -2.06
CA ASN A 197 -9.70 -9.89 -1.32
C ASN A 197 -10.63 -9.10 -0.39
N GLN A 198 -10.15 -8.77 0.79
CA GLN A 198 -10.80 -7.78 1.64
C GLN A 198 -10.94 -6.47 0.86
N LYS A 199 -12.11 -5.82 0.96
CA LYS A 199 -12.28 -4.47 0.41
C LYS A 199 -11.46 -3.52 1.28
N ILE A 200 -10.36 -3.03 0.74
CA ILE A 200 -9.52 -2.05 1.39
C ILE A 200 -10.12 -0.65 1.15
N PRO A 201 -10.53 0.08 2.18
CA PRO A 201 -11.07 1.43 2.02
C PRO A 201 -9.99 2.38 1.51
N SER A 202 -10.41 3.45 0.84
CA SER A 202 -9.49 4.46 0.30
C SER A 202 -9.16 5.51 1.35
N ALA A 203 -7.87 5.85 1.47
CA ALA A 203 -7.34 6.81 2.44
C ALA A 203 -7.83 6.56 3.89
N GLU A 204 -7.71 5.32 4.32
CA GLU A 204 -7.91 4.87 5.70
C GLU A 204 -6.78 3.91 6.07
N ILE A 205 -6.45 3.82 7.37
CA ILE A 205 -5.45 2.87 7.86
C ILE A 205 -6.02 1.46 7.69
N ALA A 206 -5.42 0.71 6.77
CA ALA A 206 -5.83 -0.65 6.44
C ALA A 206 -5.09 -1.68 7.29
N VAL A 207 -3.81 -1.41 7.59
CA VAL A 207 -2.93 -2.29 8.36
C VAL A 207 -2.08 -1.45 9.30
N GLU A 208 -1.92 -1.93 10.52
CA GLU A 208 -0.95 -1.47 11.50
C GLU A 208 -0.04 -2.66 11.82
N ALA A 209 1.23 -2.57 11.45
CA ALA A 209 2.23 -3.59 11.71
C ALA A 209 3.26 -3.10 12.72
N GLU A 210 3.67 -3.94 13.65
CA GLU A 210 4.75 -3.68 14.61
C GLU A 210 6.06 -4.33 14.14
N VAL A 211 7.18 -3.60 14.23
CA VAL A 211 8.52 -4.05 13.81
C VAL A 211 9.54 -3.88 14.93
#